data_899c18d2a9a71ff9350cb99f04a73baa
#
_entry.id   899c18d2a9a71ff9350cb99f04a73baa
#
_cell.length_a   1.000
_cell.length_b   1.000
_cell.length_c   1.000
_cell.angle_alpha   90.00
_cell.angle_beta   90.00
_cell.angle_gamma   90.00
#
_symmetry.space_group_name_H-M   'P 1'
#
loop_
_entity.id
_entity.type
_entity.pdbx_description
1 polymer ?
#
loop_
_entity_poly.entity_id
_entity_poly.type
_entity_poly.pdbx_seq_one_letter_code
_entity_poly.pdbx_strand_id
1 'polypeptide(L)'
;MTIEEARTLIRGVEWRGSRPGLSRVRELLHRIGDPQDTLQFVHIAGTNGKGSTAAMLAAVLQAAGYTTGLFTSPFLEQFAERMQVNGQPIPDAELAAACETLQPCIAAMDDQPTEFELVTAAAMLWFQRRGCDIVVLEVGLGGRLDATNVIGAPACAVITNIGLDHTEILGDTLAQIAREKAGILKPGTRAVSYPQTAEVRAVLHETCARLGIPLTEVDADAIEPLRDSVDGQTFSYRGAVYDLPLLGRHQLRNAAVALETVAALRTRGWRIPDAAVHAGLAQVRWPARFEVLRRAPWFVLDGGHNPQCAQTVADNLARYFPGRRITLLVGVLADKDYPDLIAQLDPYAAAYIAATPLSPRALPAEELGAYLQRFGKPVTVCPDPAQAAASALAQAGEDDVICAVGSLYMAGAIRTYLRREHDENSGH
;
A
#
# COMPACT_ATOMS: atom_id res chain seq x y z
N MET A 1 5.69 29.71 4.06
CA MET A 1 4.54 28.98 4.68
C MET A 1 5.07 28.10 5.81
N THR A 2 4.37 28.05 6.95
CA THR A 2 4.67 27.11 8.03
C THR A 2 4.12 25.71 7.69
N ILE A 3 4.59 24.67 8.37
CA ILE A 3 4.07 23.30 8.17
C ILE A 3 2.60 23.19 8.55
N GLU A 4 2.14 23.91 9.58
CA GLU A 4 0.74 23.90 9.98
C GLU A 4 -0.17 24.58 8.95
N GLU A 5 0.30 25.65 8.31
CA GLU A 5 -0.41 26.28 7.18
C GLU A 5 -0.48 25.34 5.98
N ALA A 6 0.61 24.60 5.68
CA ALA A 6 0.64 23.61 4.61
C ALA A 6 -0.34 22.45 4.88
N ARG A 7 -0.35 21.93 6.10
CA ARG A 7 -1.32 20.89 6.53
C ARG A 7 -2.76 21.41 6.47
N THR A 8 -2.99 22.66 6.83
CA THR A 8 -4.31 23.30 6.74
C THR A 8 -4.76 23.44 5.29
N LEU A 9 -3.85 23.84 4.37
CA LEU A 9 -4.15 23.90 2.94
C LEU A 9 -4.56 22.53 2.38
N ILE A 10 -3.83 21.47 2.74
CA ILE A 10 -4.12 20.10 2.30
C ILE A 10 -5.46 19.62 2.85
N ARG A 11 -5.69 19.73 4.16
CA ARG A 11 -6.94 19.32 4.81
C ARG A 11 -8.15 20.16 4.39
N GLY A 12 -7.94 21.42 4.08
CA GLY A 12 -9.00 22.34 3.67
C GLY A 12 -9.76 21.92 2.41
N VAL A 13 -9.26 20.93 1.68
CA VAL A 13 -9.90 20.37 0.47
C VAL A 13 -10.36 18.91 0.63
N GLU A 14 -10.17 18.28 1.80
CA GLU A 14 -10.62 16.89 2.08
C GLU A 14 -12.12 16.69 1.84
N TRP A 15 -12.95 17.68 2.18
CA TRP A 15 -14.41 17.65 2.02
C TRP A 15 -14.87 17.46 0.57
N ARG A 16 -13.99 17.69 -0.42
CA ARG A 16 -14.28 17.51 -1.85
C ARG A 16 -14.34 16.04 -2.26
N GLY A 17 -13.83 15.13 -1.41
CA GLY A 17 -13.84 13.70 -1.67
C GLY A 17 -13.08 13.31 -2.93
N SER A 18 -13.39 12.13 -3.46
CA SER A 18 -12.85 11.65 -4.73
C SER A 18 -13.68 12.18 -5.90
N ARG A 19 -13.03 12.93 -6.79
CA ARG A 19 -13.65 13.47 -8.02
C ARG A 19 -12.84 12.98 -9.23
N PRO A 20 -13.29 11.88 -9.90
CA PRO A 20 -12.56 11.34 -11.05
C PRO A 20 -12.36 12.39 -12.16
N GLY A 21 -11.18 12.42 -12.74
CA GLY A 21 -10.81 13.34 -13.83
C GLY A 21 -9.39 13.84 -13.70
N LEU A 22 -8.79 14.22 -14.84
CA LEU A 22 -7.39 14.65 -14.90
C LEU A 22 -7.23 16.15 -15.19
N SER A 23 -8.31 16.88 -15.49
CA SER A 23 -8.24 18.28 -15.90
C SER A 23 -7.65 19.19 -14.82
N ARG A 24 -8.14 19.06 -13.57
CA ARG A 24 -7.69 19.87 -12.44
C ARG A 24 -6.23 19.67 -12.11
N VAL A 25 -5.80 18.40 -11.98
CA VAL A 25 -4.40 18.10 -11.65
C VAL A 25 -3.46 18.49 -12.80
N ARG A 26 -3.88 18.35 -14.07
CA ARG A 26 -3.13 18.83 -15.23
C ARG A 26 -2.99 20.35 -15.23
N GLU A 27 -4.07 21.08 -14.97
CA GLU A 27 -4.03 22.53 -14.86
C GLU A 27 -3.08 22.97 -13.74
N LEU A 28 -3.17 22.35 -12.55
CA LEU A 28 -2.31 22.66 -11.43
C LEU A 28 -0.83 22.40 -11.76
N LEU A 29 -0.51 21.25 -12.34
CA LEU A 29 0.86 20.90 -12.75
C LEU A 29 1.38 21.85 -13.83
N HIS A 30 0.56 22.21 -14.82
CA HIS A 30 0.93 23.16 -15.85
C HIS A 30 1.27 24.53 -15.27
N ARG A 31 0.53 25.00 -14.29
CA ARG A 31 0.79 26.29 -13.60
C ARG A 31 2.11 26.31 -12.83
N ILE A 32 2.67 25.17 -12.49
CA ILE A 32 3.97 25.02 -11.80
C ILE A 32 5.10 24.51 -12.73
N GLY A 33 4.88 24.50 -14.06
CA GLY A 33 5.89 24.18 -15.06
C GLY A 33 6.05 22.70 -15.38
N ASP A 34 4.99 21.89 -15.23
CA ASP A 34 4.90 20.48 -15.63
C ASP A 34 6.06 19.60 -15.10
N PRO A 35 6.31 19.60 -13.77
CA PRO A 35 7.45 18.88 -13.19
C PRO A 35 7.44 17.37 -13.51
N GLN A 36 6.26 16.77 -13.72
CA GLN A 36 6.08 15.36 -14.08
C GLN A 36 6.73 15.00 -15.44
N ASP A 37 6.88 15.94 -16.34
CA ASP A 37 7.42 15.68 -17.67
C ASP A 37 8.95 15.51 -17.67
N THR A 38 9.61 15.88 -16.58
CA THR A 38 11.07 15.75 -16.39
C THR A 38 11.46 14.48 -15.64
N LEU A 39 10.48 13.72 -15.13
CA LEU A 39 10.68 12.54 -14.29
C LEU A 39 10.44 11.24 -15.07
N GLN A 40 11.09 10.17 -14.63
CA GLN A 40 10.83 8.81 -15.10
C GLN A 40 10.03 8.03 -14.06
N PHE A 41 9.13 7.14 -14.52
CA PHE A 41 8.20 6.48 -13.60
C PHE A 41 8.16 4.96 -13.78
N VAL A 42 8.02 4.25 -12.66
CA VAL A 42 7.34 2.96 -12.58
C VAL A 42 5.95 3.21 -12.01
N HIS A 43 4.89 3.00 -12.78
CA HIS A 43 3.51 3.32 -12.39
C HIS A 43 2.77 2.04 -12.01
N ILE A 44 2.19 1.98 -10.81
CA ILE A 44 1.67 0.75 -10.22
C ILE A 44 0.19 0.89 -9.90
N ALA A 45 -0.65 0.09 -10.56
CA ALA A 45 -2.07 -0.06 -10.23
C ALA A 45 -2.37 -1.50 -9.78
N GLY A 46 -3.50 -1.67 -9.11
CA GLY A 46 -3.97 -2.97 -8.62
C GLY A 46 -4.98 -2.78 -7.48
N THR A 47 -5.58 -3.87 -7.01
CA THR A 47 -6.40 -3.85 -5.80
C THR A 47 -5.51 -4.05 -4.59
N ASN A 48 -4.80 -5.16 -4.49
CA ASN A 48 -3.90 -5.49 -3.40
C ASN A 48 -2.46 -5.61 -3.89
N GLY A 49 -1.48 -5.38 -3.00
CA GLY A 49 -0.06 -5.56 -3.28
C GLY A 49 0.66 -4.36 -3.87
N LYS A 50 -0.02 -3.26 -4.23
CA LYS A 50 0.59 -2.05 -4.80
C LYS A 50 1.74 -1.52 -3.95
N GLY A 51 1.47 -1.14 -2.71
CA GLY A 51 2.47 -0.56 -1.80
C GLY A 51 3.63 -1.51 -1.50
N SER A 52 3.38 -2.83 -1.30
CA SER A 52 4.45 -3.81 -1.10
C SER A 52 5.35 -3.93 -2.32
N THR A 53 4.78 -4.00 -3.53
CA THR A 53 5.54 -4.04 -4.79
C THR A 53 6.31 -2.73 -5.00
N ALA A 54 5.69 -1.58 -4.69
CA ALA A 54 6.33 -0.29 -4.76
C ALA A 54 7.54 -0.18 -3.84
N ALA A 55 7.40 -0.63 -2.58
CA ALA A 55 8.49 -0.64 -1.61
C ALA A 55 9.66 -1.55 -2.06
N MET A 56 9.37 -2.75 -2.57
CA MET A 56 10.38 -3.65 -3.12
C MET A 56 11.14 -3.01 -4.28
N LEU A 57 10.43 -2.39 -5.23
CA LEU A 57 11.04 -1.72 -6.38
C LEU A 57 11.87 -0.52 -5.95
N ALA A 58 11.35 0.32 -5.04
CA ALA A 58 12.10 1.46 -4.52
C ALA A 58 13.39 1.02 -3.82
N ALA A 59 13.34 -0.04 -2.99
CA ALA A 59 14.50 -0.58 -2.32
C ALA A 59 15.57 -1.13 -3.31
N VAL A 60 15.14 -1.82 -4.37
CA VAL A 60 16.03 -2.34 -5.43
C VAL A 60 16.67 -1.20 -6.21
N LEU A 61 15.89 -0.19 -6.62
CA LEU A 61 16.39 0.95 -7.39
C LEU A 61 17.36 1.80 -6.57
N GLN A 62 17.05 2.01 -5.28
CA GLN A 62 17.97 2.68 -4.35
C GLN A 62 19.27 1.88 -4.16
N ALA A 63 19.19 0.56 -3.98
CA ALA A 63 20.37 -0.31 -3.89
C ALA A 63 21.21 -0.32 -5.18
N ALA A 64 20.59 -0.05 -6.33
CA ALA A 64 21.27 0.14 -7.61
C ALA A 64 21.94 1.52 -7.78
N GLY A 65 21.79 2.43 -6.79
CA GLY A 65 22.42 3.74 -6.75
C GLY A 65 21.59 4.87 -7.37
N TYR A 66 20.32 4.64 -7.72
CA TYR A 66 19.43 5.67 -8.24
C TYR A 66 18.84 6.54 -7.11
N THR A 67 18.73 7.84 -7.35
CA THR A 67 17.90 8.73 -6.53
C THR A 67 16.44 8.38 -6.80
N THR A 68 15.85 7.61 -5.88
CA THR A 68 14.55 6.97 -6.10
C THR A 68 13.47 7.68 -5.30
N GLY A 69 12.48 8.22 -6.01
CA GLY A 69 11.23 8.69 -5.43
C GLY A 69 10.27 7.52 -5.19
N LEU A 70 9.51 7.59 -4.10
CA LEU A 70 8.41 6.68 -3.80
C LEU A 70 7.18 7.48 -3.40
N PHE A 71 6.07 7.27 -4.13
CA PHE A 71 4.76 7.84 -3.82
C PHE A 71 3.78 6.73 -3.51
N THR A 72 3.17 6.77 -2.33
CA THR A 72 2.23 5.73 -1.86
C THR A 72 1.02 6.33 -1.14
N SER A 73 -0.08 5.58 -1.08
CA SER A 73 -1.29 5.98 -0.37
C SER A 73 -2.12 4.79 0.12
N PRO A 74 -2.83 4.95 1.26
CA PRO A 74 -2.70 6.02 2.24
C PRO A 74 -1.41 5.92 3.05
N PHE A 75 -1.11 6.92 3.88
CA PHE A 75 -0.04 6.84 4.88
C PHE A 75 -0.48 5.98 6.08
N LEU A 76 0.48 5.53 6.88
CA LEU A 76 0.21 4.70 8.05
C LEU A 76 0.23 5.51 9.36
N GLU A 77 1.34 6.16 9.68
CA GLU A 77 1.53 6.93 10.91
C GLU A 77 1.60 8.44 10.64
N GLN A 78 2.32 8.84 9.59
CA GLN A 78 2.59 10.24 9.28
C GLN A 78 2.29 10.56 7.82
N PHE A 79 1.69 11.71 7.58
CA PHE A 79 1.36 12.18 6.23
C PHE A 79 2.57 12.19 5.27
N ALA A 80 3.75 12.55 5.79
CA ALA A 80 5.00 12.62 5.03
C ALA A 80 5.42 11.26 4.41
N GLU A 81 4.93 10.12 4.93
CA GLU A 81 5.20 8.79 4.37
C GLU A 81 4.71 8.62 2.93
N ARG A 82 3.73 9.44 2.52
CA ARG A 82 3.20 9.41 1.14
C ARG A 82 4.25 9.74 0.08
N MET A 83 5.29 10.49 0.46
CA MET A 83 6.34 11.00 -0.43
C MET A 83 7.69 10.72 0.20
N GLN A 84 8.50 9.87 -0.43
CA GLN A 84 9.82 9.51 0.08
C GLN A 84 10.86 9.64 -1.04
N VAL A 85 12.07 10.03 -0.69
CA VAL A 85 13.25 9.94 -1.56
C VAL A 85 14.31 9.13 -0.84
N ASN A 86 14.78 8.05 -1.46
CA ASN A 86 15.73 7.11 -0.88
C ASN A 86 15.32 6.64 0.54
N GLY A 87 14.03 6.29 0.70
CA GLY A 87 13.46 5.79 1.95
C GLY A 87 13.27 6.86 3.04
N GLN A 88 13.56 8.13 2.77
CA GLN A 88 13.34 9.23 3.70
C GLN A 88 12.06 10.00 3.33
N PRO A 89 11.09 10.12 4.26
CA PRO A 89 9.91 10.93 4.06
C PRO A 89 10.25 12.39 3.77
N ILE A 90 9.35 13.09 3.08
CA ILE A 90 9.50 14.52 2.82
C ILE A 90 9.65 15.30 4.13
N PRO A 91 10.71 16.13 4.29
CA PRO A 91 10.83 16.99 5.45
C PRO A 91 9.72 18.03 5.51
N ASP A 92 9.28 18.40 6.72
CA ASP A 92 8.23 19.39 6.94
C ASP A 92 8.50 20.73 6.22
N ALA A 93 9.74 21.19 6.24
CA ALA A 93 10.14 22.43 5.54
C ALA A 93 9.99 22.31 4.02
N GLU A 94 10.29 21.15 3.43
CA GLU A 94 10.18 20.92 1.98
C GLU A 94 8.72 20.74 1.56
N LEU A 95 7.88 20.10 2.39
CA LEU A 95 6.43 20.03 2.18
C LEU A 95 5.81 21.43 2.23
N ALA A 96 6.17 22.24 3.22
CA ALA A 96 5.71 23.62 3.34
C ALA A 96 6.12 24.47 2.10
N ALA A 97 7.37 24.33 1.62
CA ALA A 97 7.86 25.02 0.43
C ALA A 97 7.15 24.56 -0.87
N ALA A 98 6.79 23.27 -0.97
CA ALA A 98 5.99 22.78 -2.09
C ALA A 98 4.56 23.38 -2.05
N CYS A 99 3.91 23.36 -0.90
CA CYS A 99 2.57 23.94 -0.70
C CYS A 99 2.55 25.46 -0.95
N GLU A 100 3.58 26.17 -0.52
CA GLU A 100 3.73 27.62 -0.79
C GLU A 100 3.80 27.93 -2.29
N THR A 101 4.46 27.07 -3.07
CA THR A 101 4.49 27.18 -4.53
C THR A 101 3.13 26.91 -5.16
N LEU A 102 2.36 25.94 -4.63
CA LEU A 102 1.07 25.54 -5.16
C LEU A 102 -0.07 26.51 -4.80
N GLN A 103 -0.01 27.14 -3.62
CA GLN A 103 -1.08 27.98 -3.09
C GLN A 103 -1.59 29.06 -4.05
N PRO A 104 -0.75 29.93 -4.67
CA PRO A 104 -1.22 30.92 -5.62
C PRO A 104 -1.79 30.31 -6.90
N CYS A 105 -1.28 29.14 -7.33
CA CYS A 105 -1.80 28.42 -8.49
C CYS A 105 -3.21 27.90 -8.22
N ILE A 106 -3.45 27.32 -7.05
CA ILE A 106 -4.76 26.83 -6.61
C ILE A 106 -5.77 27.98 -6.53
N ALA A 107 -5.37 29.11 -5.95
CA ALA A 107 -6.23 30.28 -5.82
C ALA A 107 -6.68 30.87 -7.18
N ALA A 108 -5.89 30.65 -8.22
CA ALA A 108 -6.16 31.10 -9.59
C ALA A 108 -6.95 30.10 -10.45
N MET A 109 -7.32 28.94 -9.90
CA MET A 109 -8.13 27.91 -10.60
C MET A 109 -9.62 28.10 -10.32
N ASP A 110 -10.43 28.02 -11.37
CA ASP A 110 -11.90 28.04 -11.25
C ASP A 110 -12.41 26.72 -10.64
N ASP A 111 -11.92 25.57 -11.12
CA ASP A 111 -12.19 24.24 -10.54
C ASP A 111 -10.97 23.76 -9.73
N GLN A 112 -11.03 23.99 -8.45
CA GLN A 112 -9.91 23.72 -7.53
C GLN A 112 -9.67 22.23 -7.31
N PRO A 113 -8.40 21.80 -7.05
CA PRO A 113 -8.04 20.41 -6.89
C PRO A 113 -8.66 19.76 -5.65
N THR A 114 -8.78 18.43 -5.67
CA THR A 114 -9.02 17.59 -4.50
C THR A 114 -7.72 17.45 -3.68
N GLU A 115 -7.84 16.93 -2.44
CA GLU A 115 -6.66 16.63 -1.60
C GLU A 115 -5.65 15.76 -2.33
N PHE A 116 -6.09 14.67 -2.94
CA PHE A 116 -5.19 13.72 -3.61
C PHE A 116 -4.50 14.34 -4.85
N GLU A 117 -5.20 15.19 -5.59
CA GLU A 117 -4.62 15.94 -6.73
C GLU A 117 -3.56 16.95 -6.25
N LEU A 118 -3.83 17.65 -5.15
CA LEU A 118 -2.89 18.59 -4.52
C LEU A 118 -1.63 17.86 -4.03
N VAL A 119 -1.82 16.75 -3.32
CA VAL A 119 -0.72 15.92 -2.81
C VAL A 119 0.11 15.34 -3.95
N THR A 120 -0.53 14.90 -5.03
CA THR A 120 0.15 14.40 -6.23
C THR A 120 1.00 15.51 -6.86
N ALA A 121 0.47 16.73 -7.00
CA ALA A 121 1.22 17.86 -7.57
C ALA A 121 2.41 18.27 -6.67
N ALA A 122 2.22 18.29 -5.34
CA ALA A 122 3.29 18.54 -4.37
C ALA A 122 4.42 17.50 -4.49
N ALA A 123 4.05 16.21 -4.63
CA ALA A 123 4.99 15.12 -4.80
C ALA A 123 5.82 15.26 -6.10
N MET A 124 5.17 15.53 -7.24
CA MET A 124 5.87 15.72 -8.53
C MET A 124 6.87 16.87 -8.45
N LEU A 125 6.46 18.02 -7.88
CA LEU A 125 7.33 19.17 -7.67
C LEU A 125 8.51 18.85 -6.77
N TRP A 126 8.27 18.11 -5.69
CA TRP A 126 9.32 17.73 -4.75
C TRP A 126 10.30 16.73 -5.34
N PHE A 127 9.84 15.70 -6.03
CA PHE A 127 10.71 14.72 -6.70
C PHE A 127 11.58 15.36 -7.77
N GLN A 128 11.05 16.33 -8.52
CA GLN A 128 11.82 17.11 -9.47
C GLN A 128 12.92 17.92 -8.76
N ARG A 129 12.57 18.64 -7.69
CA ARG A 129 13.54 19.44 -6.90
C ARG A 129 14.63 18.59 -6.26
N ARG A 130 14.30 17.34 -5.90
CA ARG A 130 15.25 16.38 -5.33
C ARG A 130 16.09 15.66 -6.40
N GLY A 131 15.86 15.92 -7.68
CA GLY A 131 16.59 15.31 -8.79
C GLY A 131 16.41 13.80 -8.85
N CYS A 132 15.19 13.30 -8.64
CA CYS A 132 14.92 11.87 -8.72
C CYS A 132 15.17 11.32 -10.12
N ASP A 133 16.00 10.29 -10.23
CA ASP A 133 16.24 9.58 -11.50
C ASP A 133 15.00 8.80 -11.94
N ILE A 134 14.28 8.22 -10.97
CA ILE A 134 13.07 7.43 -11.18
C ILE A 134 12.14 7.54 -9.98
N VAL A 135 10.84 7.56 -10.24
CA VAL A 135 9.79 7.58 -9.21
C VAL A 135 8.95 6.31 -9.32
N VAL A 136 8.85 5.56 -8.23
CA VAL A 136 7.88 4.47 -8.08
C VAL A 136 6.58 5.08 -7.59
N LEU A 137 5.57 5.07 -8.46
CA LEU A 137 4.33 5.84 -8.31
C LEU A 137 3.13 4.90 -8.13
N GLU A 138 2.59 4.82 -6.93
CA GLU A 138 1.39 4.05 -6.62
C GLU A 138 0.13 4.83 -6.98
N VAL A 139 -0.79 4.20 -7.70
CA VAL A 139 -2.15 4.70 -7.98
C VAL A 139 -2.98 4.73 -6.70
N GLY A 140 -3.66 5.85 -6.45
CA GLY A 140 -4.56 5.96 -5.30
C GLY A 140 -5.83 5.13 -5.47
N LEU A 141 -6.58 5.37 -6.54
CA LEU A 141 -7.84 4.69 -6.82
C LEU A 141 -8.03 4.45 -8.33
N GLY A 142 -8.41 3.20 -8.69
CA GLY A 142 -8.65 2.85 -10.09
C GLY A 142 -7.37 2.84 -10.91
N GLY A 143 -7.17 3.81 -11.75
CA GLY A 143 -6.00 4.02 -12.61
C GLY A 143 -6.26 5.03 -13.71
N ARG A 144 -7.24 4.81 -14.57
CA ARG A 144 -7.51 5.64 -15.76
C ARG A 144 -7.71 7.14 -15.44
N LEU A 145 -8.44 7.44 -14.40
CA LEU A 145 -8.78 8.80 -13.98
C LEU A 145 -8.12 9.19 -12.63
N ASP A 146 -7.17 8.39 -12.17
CA ASP A 146 -6.40 8.70 -10.97
C ASP A 146 -5.44 9.86 -11.21
N ALA A 147 -5.26 10.73 -10.22
CA ALA A 147 -4.41 11.91 -10.34
C ALA A 147 -2.96 11.56 -10.75
N THR A 148 -2.45 10.39 -10.35
CA THR A 148 -1.11 9.92 -10.72
C THR A 148 -0.98 9.65 -12.22
N ASN A 149 -2.10 9.43 -12.93
CA ASN A 149 -2.10 9.09 -14.36
C ASN A 149 -1.94 10.31 -15.31
N VAL A 150 -1.60 11.48 -14.76
CA VAL A 150 -1.23 12.67 -15.55
C VAL A 150 0.11 12.54 -16.27
N ILE A 151 0.98 11.65 -15.82
CA ILE A 151 2.31 11.41 -16.37
C ILE A 151 2.26 10.92 -17.82
N GLY A 152 3.35 11.08 -18.55
CA GLY A 152 3.57 10.47 -19.87
C GLY A 152 3.63 8.93 -19.81
N ALA A 153 4.20 8.29 -20.82
CA ALA A 153 4.41 6.84 -20.82
C ALA A 153 5.46 6.48 -19.76
N PRO A 154 5.12 5.68 -18.73
CA PRO A 154 6.10 5.26 -17.73
C PRO A 154 7.15 4.31 -18.32
N ALA A 155 8.32 4.23 -17.70
CA ALA A 155 9.34 3.24 -18.03
C ALA A 155 8.79 1.81 -17.91
N CYS A 156 7.96 1.57 -16.90
CA CYS A 156 7.19 0.33 -16.75
C CYS A 156 5.84 0.63 -16.07
N ALA A 157 4.77 0.02 -16.56
CA ALA A 157 3.46 0.02 -15.91
C ALA A 157 3.20 -1.36 -15.29
N VAL A 158 2.81 -1.38 -14.04
CA VAL A 158 2.67 -2.60 -13.24
C VAL A 158 1.22 -2.77 -12.81
N ILE A 159 0.65 -3.93 -13.07
CA ILE A 159 -0.68 -4.31 -12.58
C ILE A 159 -0.51 -5.41 -11.53
N THR A 160 -0.68 -5.04 -10.25
CA THR A 160 -0.67 -6.00 -9.15
C THR A 160 -1.97 -6.79 -9.09
N ASN A 161 -2.21 -7.57 -8.03
CA ASN A 161 -3.44 -8.36 -7.90
C ASN A 161 -4.70 -7.52 -8.10
N ILE A 162 -5.63 -8.03 -8.91
CA ILE A 162 -6.97 -7.45 -9.12
C ILE A 162 -8.00 -8.30 -8.38
N GLY A 163 -8.85 -7.63 -7.60
CA GLY A 163 -9.95 -8.19 -6.86
C GLY A 163 -11.11 -7.20 -6.74
N LEU A 164 -12.21 -7.64 -6.19
CA LEU A 164 -13.36 -6.78 -5.90
C LEU A 164 -13.02 -5.84 -4.74
N ASP A 165 -13.02 -4.56 -5.01
CA ASP A 165 -12.89 -3.46 -4.06
C ASP A 165 -13.35 -2.16 -4.73
N HIS A 166 -13.89 -1.22 -3.97
CA HIS A 166 -14.43 0.04 -4.48
C HIS A 166 -15.44 -0.13 -5.63
N THR A 167 -16.29 -1.14 -5.51
CA THR A 167 -17.22 -1.56 -6.60
C THR A 167 -18.18 -0.47 -7.01
N GLU A 168 -18.60 0.41 -6.11
CA GLU A 168 -19.44 1.57 -6.38
C GLU A 168 -18.81 2.56 -7.39
N ILE A 169 -17.47 2.60 -7.47
CA ILE A 169 -16.72 3.54 -8.33
C ILE A 169 -16.13 2.85 -9.54
N LEU A 170 -15.57 1.63 -9.35
CA LEU A 170 -14.78 0.94 -10.37
C LEU A 170 -15.59 -0.12 -11.16
N GLY A 171 -16.82 -0.41 -10.70
CA GLY A 171 -17.67 -1.45 -11.26
C GLY A 171 -17.68 -2.73 -10.42
N ASP A 172 -18.66 -3.56 -10.67
CA ASP A 172 -19.02 -4.74 -9.87
C ASP A 172 -18.43 -6.06 -10.40
N THR A 173 -17.65 -6.00 -11.49
CA THR A 173 -16.97 -7.15 -12.08
C THR A 173 -15.45 -6.96 -12.14
N LEU A 174 -14.71 -8.08 -12.08
CA LEU A 174 -13.26 -8.05 -12.22
C LEU A 174 -12.81 -7.43 -13.55
N ALA A 175 -13.57 -7.66 -14.65
CA ALA A 175 -13.27 -7.07 -15.94
C ALA A 175 -13.40 -5.54 -15.95
N GLN A 176 -14.42 -4.98 -15.28
CA GLN A 176 -14.59 -3.53 -15.17
C GLN A 176 -13.44 -2.91 -14.38
N ILE A 177 -13.13 -3.48 -13.21
CA ILE A 177 -12.02 -3.05 -12.36
C ILE A 177 -10.69 -3.15 -13.11
N ALA A 178 -10.49 -4.23 -13.89
CA ALA A 178 -9.30 -4.42 -14.71
C ALA A 178 -9.17 -3.33 -15.78
N ARG A 179 -10.26 -2.93 -16.45
CA ARG A 179 -10.25 -1.84 -17.46
C ARG A 179 -9.86 -0.50 -16.84
N GLU A 180 -10.39 -0.16 -15.66
CA GLU A 180 -10.01 1.06 -14.95
C GLU A 180 -8.53 1.08 -14.58
N LYS A 181 -8.00 -0.06 -14.08
CA LYS A 181 -6.59 -0.18 -13.71
C LYS A 181 -5.67 -0.21 -14.93
N ALA A 182 -6.06 -0.89 -16.00
CA ALA A 182 -5.36 -0.91 -17.29
C ALA A 182 -5.26 0.48 -17.95
N GLY A 183 -6.02 1.47 -17.48
CA GLY A 183 -5.92 2.86 -17.91
C GLY A 183 -4.55 3.53 -17.65
N ILE A 184 -3.65 2.92 -16.86
CA ILE A 184 -2.27 3.38 -16.69
C ILE A 184 -1.34 2.90 -17.82
N LEU A 185 -1.79 1.95 -18.65
CA LEU A 185 -1.04 1.43 -19.79
C LEU A 185 -1.05 2.47 -20.92
N LYS A 186 0.13 2.82 -21.45
CA LYS A 186 0.30 3.85 -22.49
C LYS A 186 1.22 3.37 -23.60
N PRO A 187 1.04 3.80 -24.85
CA PRO A 187 1.98 3.49 -25.92
C PRO A 187 3.42 3.87 -25.53
N GLY A 188 4.38 2.99 -25.84
CA GLY A 188 5.79 3.20 -25.50
C GLY A 188 6.21 2.70 -24.12
N THR A 189 5.29 2.23 -23.27
CA THR A 189 5.62 1.57 -21.98
C THR A 189 5.87 0.07 -22.17
N ARG A 190 6.32 -0.60 -21.10
CA ARG A 190 6.26 -2.06 -20.92
C ARG A 190 5.29 -2.36 -19.79
N ALA A 191 4.49 -3.41 -19.95
CA ALA A 191 3.54 -3.83 -18.92
C ALA A 191 4.04 -5.08 -18.20
N VAL A 192 3.89 -5.11 -16.89
CA VAL A 192 4.10 -6.29 -16.04
C VAL A 192 2.83 -6.56 -15.24
N SER A 193 2.38 -7.81 -15.21
CA SER A 193 1.17 -8.22 -14.49
C SER A 193 1.46 -9.32 -13.48
N TYR A 194 0.84 -9.16 -12.30
CA TYR A 194 0.65 -10.22 -11.32
C TYR A 194 -0.09 -11.42 -11.95
N PRO A 195 0.04 -12.66 -11.43
CA PRO A 195 -0.80 -13.79 -11.86
C PRO A 195 -2.27 -13.48 -11.66
N GLN A 196 -3.03 -13.38 -12.74
CA GLN A 196 -4.43 -12.94 -12.73
C GLN A 196 -5.39 -14.07 -13.09
N THR A 197 -6.70 -13.88 -12.79
CA THR A 197 -7.76 -14.73 -13.31
C THR A 197 -7.86 -14.62 -14.84
N ALA A 198 -8.44 -15.62 -15.50
CA ALA A 198 -8.58 -15.63 -16.95
C ALA A 198 -9.33 -14.40 -17.49
N GLU A 199 -10.37 -13.93 -16.77
CA GLU A 199 -11.15 -12.75 -17.11
C GLU A 199 -10.28 -11.47 -17.11
N VAL A 200 -9.49 -11.28 -16.07
CA VAL A 200 -8.58 -10.12 -15.94
C VAL A 200 -7.47 -10.20 -16.99
N ARG A 201 -6.89 -11.38 -17.21
CA ARG A 201 -5.86 -11.61 -18.24
C ARG A 201 -6.36 -11.19 -19.62
N ALA A 202 -7.58 -11.59 -19.98
CA ALA A 202 -8.18 -11.23 -21.26
C ALA A 202 -8.22 -9.70 -21.48
N VAL A 203 -8.64 -8.93 -20.45
CA VAL A 203 -8.69 -7.47 -20.50
C VAL A 203 -7.29 -6.86 -20.66
N LEU A 204 -6.29 -7.38 -19.93
CA LEU A 204 -4.92 -6.86 -20.03
C LEU A 204 -4.29 -7.16 -21.38
N HIS A 205 -4.46 -8.38 -21.91
CA HIS A 205 -3.98 -8.77 -23.24
C HIS A 205 -4.62 -7.93 -24.35
N GLU A 206 -5.96 -7.78 -24.34
CA GLU A 206 -6.67 -6.93 -25.30
C GLU A 206 -6.14 -5.50 -25.25
N THR A 207 -5.98 -4.93 -24.05
CA THR A 207 -5.49 -3.55 -23.88
C THR A 207 -4.07 -3.41 -24.39
N CYS A 208 -3.17 -4.32 -24.03
CA CYS A 208 -1.77 -4.28 -24.48
C CYS A 208 -1.65 -4.46 -26.00
N ALA A 209 -2.42 -5.39 -26.58
CA ALA A 209 -2.43 -5.60 -28.04
C ALA A 209 -2.92 -4.33 -28.77
N ARG A 210 -4.01 -3.71 -28.30
CA ARG A 210 -4.54 -2.47 -28.87
C ARG A 210 -3.54 -1.30 -28.79
N LEU A 211 -2.75 -1.23 -27.73
CA LEU A 211 -1.75 -0.18 -27.52
C LEU A 211 -0.39 -0.49 -28.13
N GLY A 212 -0.18 -1.71 -28.65
CA GLY A 212 1.07 -2.16 -29.22
C GLY A 212 2.22 -2.25 -28.18
N ILE A 213 1.91 -2.60 -26.93
CA ILE A 213 2.88 -2.69 -25.84
C ILE A 213 3.10 -4.14 -25.40
N PRO A 214 4.35 -4.54 -25.06
CA PRO A 214 4.63 -5.87 -24.55
C PRO A 214 4.09 -6.03 -23.13
N LEU A 215 3.45 -7.17 -22.85
CA LEU A 215 2.98 -7.60 -21.55
C LEU A 215 3.82 -8.78 -21.06
N THR A 216 4.39 -8.68 -19.87
CA THR A 216 5.01 -9.78 -19.14
C THR A 216 4.11 -10.19 -17.99
N GLU A 217 3.68 -11.44 -17.97
CA GLU A 217 2.93 -12.02 -16.86
C GLU A 217 3.87 -12.80 -15.96
N VAL A 218 3.71 -12.63 -14.65
CA VAL A 218 4.48 -13.43 -13.67
C VAL A 218 4.01 -14.88 -13.74
N ASP A 219 4.95 -15.78 -13.89
CA ASP A 219 4.72 -17.21 -13.79
C ASP A 219 4.70 -17.61 -12.30
N ALA A 220 3.48 -17.92 -11.80
CA ALA A 220 3.29 -18.31 -10.40
C ALA A 220 3.93 -19.67 -10.08
N ASP A 221 4.01 -20.56 -11.04
CA ASP A 221 4.55 -21.91 -10.87
C ASP A 221 6.10 -21.91 -10.83
N ALA A 222 6.72 -20.84 -11.32
CA ALA A 222 8.16 -20.64 -11.21
C ALA A 222 8.61 -20.11 -9.83
N ILE A 223 7.66 -19.80 -8.92
CA ILE A 223 7.95 -19.34 -7.56
C ILE A 223 8.05 -20.54 -6.63
N GLU A 224 9.25 -20.87 -6.17
CA GLU A 224 9.50 -21.97 -5.26
C GLU A 224 9.88 -21.44 -3.86
N PRO A 225 9.01 -21.56 -2.84
CA PRO A 225 9.36 -21.24 -1.46
C PRO A 225 10.38 -22.24 -0.91
N LEU A 226 11.54 -21.75 -0.44
CA LEU A 226 12.61 -22.57 0.13
C LEU A 226 12.63 -22.54 1.66
N ARG A 227 12.42 -21.35 2.25
CA ARG A 227 12.28 -21.13 3.68
C ARG A 227 11.12 -20.18 3.93
N ASP A 228 10.33 -20.47 4.96
CA ASP A 228 9.16 -19.67 5.32
C ASP A 228 8.97 -19.70 6.84
N SER A 229 9.30 -18.59 7.50
CA SER A 229 9.21 -18.43 8.94
C SER A 229 8.81 -17.02 9.32
N VAL A 230 8.50 -16.78 10.60
CA VAL A 230 8.19 -15.44 11.13
C VAL A 230 9.35 -14.45 11.07
N ASP A 231 10.57 -14.92 10.75
CA ASP A 231 11.78 -14.10 10.59
C ASP A 231 11.99 -13.67 9.13
N GLY A 232 11.18 -14.18 8.21
CA GLY A 232 11.27 -13.91 6.79
C GLY A 232 11.18 -15.16 5.93
N GLN A 233 11.23 -14.95 4.64
CA GLN A 233 11.10 -15.98 3.62
C GLN A 233 12.34 -16.01 2.71
N THR A 234 12.67 -17.18 2.19
CA THR A 234 13.63 -17.37 1.09
C THR A 234 12.92 -18.13 -0.02
N PHE A 235 13.03 -17.70 -1.25
CA PHE A 235 12.39 -18.32 -2.40
C PHE A 235 13.29 -18.34 -3.63
N SER A 236 13.07 -19.30 -4.51
CA SER A 236 13.65 -19.34 -5.85
C SER A 236 12.67 -18.76 -6.86
N TYR A 237 13.17 -17.98 -7.82
CA TYR A 237 12.43 -17.52 -8.98
C TYR A 237 13.36 -17.46 -10.20
N ARG A 238 12.99 -18.16 -11.29
CA ARG A 238 13.78 -18.25 -12.53
C ARG A 238 15.26 -18.63 -12.30
N GLY A 239 15.50 -19.53 -11.35
CA GLY A 239 16.84 -20.07 -11.05
C GLY A 239 17.71 -19.22 -10.14
N ALA A 240 17.24 -18.06 -9.67
CA ALA A 240 17.91 -17.25 -8.66
C ALA A 240 17.17 -17.35 -7.33
N VAL A 241 17.91 -17.25 -6.21
CA VAL A 241 17.39 -17.37 -4.85
C VAL A 241 17.39 -16.00 -4.17
N TYR A 242 16.28 -15.62 -3.55
CA TYR A 242 16.09 -14.32 -2.92
C TYR A 242 15.60 -14.46 -1.48
N ASP A 243 16.11 -13.60 -0.60
CA ASP A 243 15.57 -13.41 0.74
C ASP A 243 14.57 -12.26 0.75
N LEU A 244 13.46 -12.44 1.49
CA LEU A 244 12.38 -11.47 1.62
C LEU A 244 11.89 -11.41 3.07
N PRO A 245 12.03 -10.28 3.77
CA PRO A 245 11.55 -10.14 5.15
C PRO A 245 10.04 -9.97 5.27
N LEU A 246 9.33 -9.61 4.19
CA LEU A 246 7.87 -9.50 4.19
C LEU A 246 7.24 -10.89 4.19
N LEU A 247 6.27 -11.10 5.09
CA LEU A 247 5.69 -12.42 5.36
C LEU A 247 4.47 -12.74 4.48
N GLY A 248 4.28 -14.02 4.22
CA GLY A 248 3.15 -14.57 3.49
C GLY A 248 3.42 -14.81 2.01
N ARG A 249 2.81 -15.88 1.48
CA ARG A 249 3.03 -16.34 0.09
C ARG A 249 2.64 -15.31 -0.97
N HIS A 250 1.67 -14.45 -0.68
CA HIS A 250 1.30 -13.34 -1.56
C HIS A 250 2.46 -12.36 -1.78
N GLN A 251 3.35 -12.19 -0.78
CA GLN A 251 4.54 -11.33 -0.91
C GLN A 251 5.58 -11.92 -1.86
N LEU A 252 5.67 -13.25 -1.97
CA LEU A 252 6.53 -13.89 -2.96
C LEU A 252 6.06 -13.57 -4.40
N ARG A 253 4.75 -13.53 -4.61
CA ARG A 253 4.19 -13.12 -5.91
C ARG A 253 4.41 -11.63 -6.18
N ASN A 254 4.27 -10.77 -5.16
CA ASN A 254 4.60 -9.34 -5.27
C ASN A 254 6.09 -9.14 -5.59
N ALA A 255 6.98 -9.95 -4.97
CA ALA A 255 8.41 -9.93 -5.26
C ALA A 255 8.70 -10.38 -6.70
N ALA A 256 8.02 -11.41 -7.19
CA ALA A 256 8.15 -11.84 -8.58
C ALA A 256 7.70 -10.74 -9.57
N VAL A 257 6.63 -9.98 -9.25
CA VAL A 257 6.24 -8.78 -10.01
C VAL A 257 7.34 -7.72 -10.01
N ALA A 258 7.97 -7.48 -8.86
CA ALA A 258 9.09 -6.55 -8.78
C ALA A 258 10.29 -7.03 -9.61
N LEU A 259 10.61 -8.34 -9.57
CA LEU A 259 11.68 -8.95 -10.38
C LEU A 259 11.43 -8.82 -11.88
N GLU A 260 10.22 -9.10 -12.36
CA GLU A 260 9.85 -8.92 -13.78
C GLU A 260 9.88 -7.43 -14.18
N THR A 261 9.50 -6.52 -13.26
CA THR A 261 9.61 -5.08 -13.49
C THR A 261 11.06 -4.65 -13.63
N VAL A 262 11.97 -5.16 -12.79
CA VAL A 262 13.42 -4.94 -12.92
C VAL A 262 13.93 -5.47 -14.26
N ALA A 263 13.51 -6.66 -14.68
CA ALA A 263 13.87 -7.20 -15.99
C ALA A 263 13.38 -6.30 -17.13
N ALA A 264 12.14 -5.80 -17.05
CA ALA A 264 11.58 -4.85 -18.01
C ALA A 264 12.38 -3.54 -18.06
N LEU A 265 12.76 -2.96 -16.90
CA LEU A 265 13.58 -1.76 -16.82
C LEU A 265 14.98 -1.97 -17.45
N ARG A 266 15.62 -3.12 -17.19
CA ARG A 266 16.91 -3.48 -17.80
C ARG A 266 16.85 -3.47 -19.33
N THR A 267 15.75 -3.94 -19.93
CA THR A 267 15.57 -3.89 -21.40
C THR A 267 15.44 -2.47 -21.95
N ARG A 268 15.18 -1.49 -21.07
CA ARG A 268 15.11 -0.05 -21.41
C ARG A 268 16.39 0.71 -21.07
N GLY A 269 17.47 -0.01 -20.73
CA GLY A 269 18.78 0.57 -20.46
C GLY A 269 19.08 0.91 -18.99
N TRP A 270 18.15 0.65 -18.07
CA TRP A 270 18.41 0.85 -16.63
C TRP A 270 19.45 -0.16 -16.13
N ARG A 271 20.51 0.33 -15.49
CA ARG A 271 21.59 -0.49 -14.95
C ARG A 271 21.26 -0.91 -13.52
N ILE A 272 20.67 -2.07 -13.35
CA ILE A 272 20.30 -2.63 -12.05
C ILE A 272 21.05 -3.95 -11.87
N PRO A 273 22.19 -3.98 -11.16
CA PRO A 273 22.97 -5.21 -10.93
C PRO A 273 22.19 -6.25 -10.12
N ASP A 274 22.48 -7.54 -10.30
CA ASP A 274 21.84 -8.60 -9.50
C ASP A 274 22.09 -8.42 -8.01
N ALA A 275 23.29 -7.98 -7.61
CA ALA A 275 23.61 -7.65 -6.21
C ALA A 275 22.65 -6.59 -5.63
N ALA A 276 22.23 -5.59 -6.41
CA ALA A 276 21.28 -4.58 -5.98
C ALA A 276 19.86 -5.17 -5.82
N VAL A 277 19.48 -6.11 -6.68
CA VAL A 277 18.19 -6.82 -6.59
C VAL A 277 18.14 -7.64 -5.30
N HIS A 278 19.16 -8.44 -5.02
CA HIS A 278 19.27 -9.23 -3.79
C HIS A 278 19.26 -8.32 -2.53
N ALA A 279 20.08 -7.27 -2.52
CA ALA A 279 20.18 -6.35 -1.39
C ALA A 279 18.85 -5.62 -1.14
N GLY A 280 18.21 -5.10 -2.18
CA GLY A 280 16.95 -4.37 -2.08
C GLY A 280 15.82 -5.25 -1.54
N LEU A 281 15.66 -6.48 -2.07
CA LEU A 281 14.64 -7.41 -1.57
C LEU A 281 14.90 -7.86 -0.14
N ALA A 282 16.16 -8.14 0.23
CA ALA A 282 16.51 -8.58 1.58
C ALA A 282 16.35 -7.48 2.64
N GLN A 283 16.39 -6.20 2.24
CA GLN A 283 16.31 -5.06 3.17
C GLN A 283 14.94 -4.36 3.18
N VAL A 284 14.02 -4.72 2.27
CA VAL A 284 12.72 -4.05 2.16
C VAL A 284 11.96 -4.09 3.49
N ARG A 285 11.35 -2.96 3.84
CA ARG A 285 10.43 -2.83 4.98
C ARG A 285 9.15 -2.21 4.49
N TRP A 286 8.03 -2.80 4.86
CA TRP A 286 6.72 -2.26 4.53
C TRP A 286 5.76 -2.50 5.71
N PRO A 287 5.55 -1.50 6.57
CA PRO A 287 4.78 -1.66 7.79
C PRO A 287 3.33 -2.10 7.56
N ALA A 288 2.72 -2.69 8.57
CA ALA A 288 1.34 -3.16 8.60
C ALA A 288 1.00 -4.13 7.44
N ARG A 289 1.94 -5.01 7.07
CA ARG A 289 1.72 -6.12 6.16
C ARG A 289 2.18 -7.41 6.83
N PHE A 290 1.31 -7.97 7.66
CA PHE A 290 1.59 -9.07 8.58
C PHE A 290 2.87 -8.83 9.37
N GLU A 291 3.02 -7.61 9.90
CA GLU A 291 4.19 -7.13 10.61
C GLU A 291 4.20 -7.70 12.02
N VAL A 292 5.27 -8.42 12.39
CA VAL A 292 5.48 -8.90 13.76
C VAL A 292 6.13 -7.79 14.57
N LEU A 293 5.38 -7.18 15.49
CA LEU A 293 5.85 -6.06 16.33
C LEU A 293 6.38 -6.51 17.69
N ARG A 294 5.93 -7.67 18.18
CA ARG A 294 6.33 -8.23 19.47
C ARG A 294 6.25 -9.76 19.43
N ARG A 295 7.02 -10.45 20.27
CA ARG A 295 7.13 -11.93 20.25
C ARG A 295 6.66 -12.62 21.52
N ALA A 296 6.46 -11.90 22.61
CA ALA A 296 6.00 -12.45 23.91
C ALA A 296 5.16 -11.38 24.66
N PRO A 297 3.81 -11.47 24.63
CA PRO A 297 3.01 -12.21 23.67
C PRO A 297 3.28 -11.76 22.22
N TRP A 298 2.93 -12.62 21.25
CA TRP A 298 3.06 -12.23 19.86
C TRP A 298 2.06 -11.13 19.52
N PHE A 299 2.53 -10.09 18.85
CA PHE A 299 1.68 -9.04 18.31
C PHE A 299 1.94 -8.87 16.82
N VAL A 300 0.93 -9.19 16.03
CA VAL A 300 0.94 -9.10 14.56
C VAL A 300 0.01 -7.97 14.13
N LEU A 301 0.47 -7.16 13.18
CA LEU A 301 -0.28 -6.04 12.63
C LEU A 301 -0.45 -6.19 11.12
N ASP A 302 -1.70 -6.16 10.64
CA ASP A 302 -2.02 -6.15 9.22
C ASP A 302 -3.08 -5.11 8.88
N GLY A 303 -2.82 -4.28 7.87
CA GLY A 303 -3.75 -3.25 7.41
C GLY A 303 -4.79 -3.74 6.39
N GLY A 304 -4.93 -5.07 6.20
CA GLY A 304 -5.89 -5.67 5.30
C GLY A 304 -7.33 -5.34 5.69
N HIS A 305 -8.15 -4.94 4.71
CA HIS A 305 -9.47 -4.37 4.94
C HIS A 305 -10.53 -4.82 3.93
N ASN A 306 -10.22 -5.84 3.12
CA ASN A 306 -11.16 -6.47 2.21
C ASN A 306 -11.08 -8.00 2.34
N PRO A 307 -12.05 -8.77 1.81
CA PRO A 307 -12.10 -10.23 1.95
C PRO A 307 -10.85 -10.95 1.44
N GLN A 308 -10.24 -10.51 0.33
CA GLN A 308 -8.99 -11.12 -0.16
C GLN A 308 -7.81 -10.93 0.82
N CYS A 309 -7.73 -9.77 1.47
CA CYS A 309 -6.74 -9.53 2.51
C CYS A 309 -7.01 -10.41 3.74
N ALA A 310 -8.28 -10.57 4.13
CA ALA A 310 -8.66 -11.43 5.26
C ALA A 310 -8.24 -12.88 5.03
N GLN A 311 -8.47 -13.43 3.83
CA GLN A 311 -8.00 -14.77 3.46
C GLN A 311 -6.47 -14.88 3.59
N THR A 312 -5.76 -13.85 3.14
CA THR A 312 -4.29 -13.81 3.26
C THR A 312 -3.82 -13.81 4.72
N VAL A 313 -4.49 -13.03 5.58
CA VAL A 313 -4.20 -13.02 7.03
C VAL A 313 -4.52 -14.37 7.65
N ALA A 314 -5.66 -14.98 7.32
CA ALA A 314 -6.04 -16.30 7.78
C ALA A 314 -5.01 -17.37 7.41
N ASP A 315 -4.56 -17.38 6.16
CA ASP A 315 -3.51 -18.30 5.67
C ASP A 315 -2.19 -18.10 6.43
N ASN A 316 -1.83 -16.87 6.75
CA ASN A 316 -0.62 -16.54 7.50
C ASN A 316 -0.75 -16.94 8.97
N LEU A 317 -1.90 -16.72 9.60
CA LEU A 317 -2.15 -17.17 10.98
C LEU A 317 -2.05 -18.70 11.09
N ALA A 318 -2.69 -19.43 10.17
CA ALA A 318 -2.59 -20.88 10.10
C ALA A 318 -1.15 -21.38 9.93
N ARG A 319 -0.36 -20.65 9.14
CA ARG A 319 1.02 -21.04 8.80
C ARG A 319 2.01 -20.75 9.91
N TYR A 320 1.98 -19.53 10.45
CA TYR A 320 3.02 -19.07 11.38
C TYR A 320 2.67 -19.31 12.85
N PHE A 321 1.39 -19.50 13.17
CA PHE A 321 0.90 -19.66 14.55
C PHE A 321 -0.05 -20.86 14.72
N PRO A 322 0.30 -22.05 14.20
CA PRO A 322 -0.57 -23.22 14.29
C PRO A 322 -0.82 -23.60 15.75
N GLY A 323 -2.11 -23.78 16.11
CA GLY A 323 -2.52 -24.21 17.46
C GLY A 323 -2.38 -23.17 18.57
N ARG A 324 -1.96 -21.95 18.27
CA ARG A 324 -1.88 -20.88 19.25
C ARG A 324 -3.26 -20.26 19.51
N ARG A 325 -3.45 -19.75 20.72
CA ARG A 325 -4.63 -18.96 21.07
C ARG A 325 -4.50 -17.55 20.48
N ILE A 326 -5.45 -17.16 19.61
CA ILE A 326 -5.39 -15.90 18.88
C ILE A 326 -6.51 -14.97 19.34
N THR A 327 -6.17 -13.78 19.78
CA THR A 327 -7.10 -12.66 19.98
C THR A 327 -7.06 -11.77 18.75
N LEU A 328 -8.20 -11.61 18.06
CA LEU A 328 -8.33 -10.67 16.96
C LEU A 328 -8.74 -9.30 17.48
N LEU A 329 -7.87 -8.30 17.29
CA LEU A 329 -8.17 -6.90 17.49
C LEU A 329 -8.65 -6.32 16.16
N VAL A 330 -9.95 -6.06 16.05
CA VAL A 330 -10.60 -5.72 14.79
C VAL A 330 -11.12 -4.29 14.81
N GLY A 331 -10.85 -3.56 13.73
CA GLY A 331 -11.45 -2.25 13.47
C GLY A 331 -11.61 -2.05 11.97
N VAL A 332 -12.81 -1.70 11.53
CA VAL A 332 -13.18 -1.64 10.12
C VAL A 332 -13.86 -0.34 9.74
N LEU A 333 -13.89 -0.01 8.46
CA LEU A 333 -14.70 1.08 7.93
C LEU A 333 -16.10 0.56 7.61
N ALA A 334 -17.12 1.40 7.81
CA ALA A 334 -18.52 1.03 7.64
C ALA A 334 -18.90 0.71 6.18
N ASP A 335 -18.16 1.29 5.23
CA ASP A 335 -18.33 1.11 3.78
C ASP A 335 -17.60 -0.12 3.22
N LYS A 336 -17.02 -0.97 4.07
CA LYS A 336 -16.31 -2.18 3.65
C LYS A 336 -17.13 -3.44 3.94
N ASP A 337 -16.84 -4.51 3.19
CA ASP A 337 -17.42 -5.83 3.43
C ASP A 337 -16.75 -6.49 4.63
N TYR A 338 -17.02 -5.92 5.82
CA TYR A 338 -16.49 -6.44 7.07
C TYR A 338 -17.16 -7.78 7.50
N PRO A 339 -18.42 -8.09 7.14
CA PRO A 339 -18.99 -9.39 7.44
C PRO A 339 -18.20 -10.55 6.85
N ASP A 340 -17.82 -10.44 5.58
CA ASP A 340 -17.06 -11.47 4.87
C ASP A 340 -15.60 -11.52 5.37
N LEU A 341 -15.01 -10.34 5.68
CA LEU A 341 -13.68 -10.25 6.30
C LEU A 341 -13.64 -11.01 7.63
N ILE A 342 -14.64 -10.78 8.51
CA ILE A 342 -14.69 -11.41 9.83
C ILE A 342 -14.98 -12.91 9.71
N ALA A 343 -15.89 -13.32 8.83
CA ALA A 343 -16.22 -14.72 8.61
C ALA A 343 -15.00 -15.57 8.23
N GLN A 344 -14.07 -15.01 7.45
CA GLN A 344 -12.82 -15.69 7.07
C GLN A 344 -11.82 -15.79 8.23
N LEU A 345 -11.80 -14.82 9.14
CA LEU A 345 -10.87 -14.78 10.27
C LEU A 345 -11.43 -15.51 11.52
N ASP A 346 -12.75 -15.63 11.65
CA ASP A 346 -13.40 -16.24 12.81
C ASP A 346 -12.87 -17.63 13.16
N PRO A 347 -12.61 -18.57 12.23
CA PRO A 347 -12.08 -19.88 12.58
C PRO A 347 -10.77 -19.86 13.39
N TYR A 348 -10.03 -18.78 13.33
CA TYR A 348 -8.75 -18.61 14.03
C TYR A 348 -8.90 -17.86 15.35
N ALA A 349 -10.00 -17.14 15.57
CA ALA A 349 -10.21 -16.34 16.76
C ALA A 349 -10.58 -17.16 17.98
N ALA A 350 -9.90 -16.96 19.10
CA ALA A 350 -10.33 -17.40 20.42
C ALA A 350 -11.14 -16.31 21.15
N ALA A 351 -10.87 -15.04 20.84
CA ALA A 351 -11.54 -13.87 21.39
C ALA A 351 -11.43 -12.67 20.42
N TYR A 352 -12.27 -11.66 20.65
CA TYR A 352 -12.28 -10.43 19.89
C TYR A 352 -12.08 -9.19 20.77
N ILE A 353 -11.40 -8.20 20.23
CA ILE A 353 -11.40 -6.83 20.73
C ILE A 353 -11.86 -5.93 19.58
N ALA A 354 -12.98 -5.21 19.77
CA ALA A 354 -13.50 -4.27 18.78
C ALA A 354 -12.94 -2.87 19.06
N ALA A 355 -12.36 -2.23 18.05
CA ALA A 355 -11.83 -0.87 18.11
C ALA A 355 -12.40 0.00 16.98
N THR A 356 -12.37 1.32 17.16
CA THR A 356 -12.81 2.31 16.16
C THR A 356 -11.59 2.86 15.42
N PRO A 357 -11.42 2.63 14.11
CA PRO A 357 -10.35 3.25 13.33
C PRO A 357 -10.40 4.78 13.37
N LEU A 358 -9.24 5.44 13.26
CA LEU A 358 -9.15 6.90 13.23
C LEU A 358 -9.56 7.46 11.86
N SER A 359 -10.84 7.32 11.53
CA SER A 359 -11.43 7.76 10.25
C SER A 359 -12.88 8.17 10.46
N PRO A 360 -13.38 9.23 9.78
CA PRO A 360 -14.80 9.59 9.81
C PRO A 360 -15.72 8.51 9.20
N ARG A 361 -15.16 7.54 8.46
CA ARG A 361 -15.89 6.40 7.88
C ARG A 361 -15.83 5.15 8.76
N ALA A 362 -15.28 5.24 9.96
CA ALA A 362 -15.13 4.08 10.83
C ALA A 362 -16.47 3.51 11.26
N LEU A 363 -16.58 2.19 11.34
CA LEU A 363 -17.65 1.53 12.07
C LEU A 363 -17.34 1.69 13.58
N PRO A 364 -18.26 2.22 14.40
CA PRO A 364 -18.06 2.33 15.85
C PRO A 364 -17.77 0.97 16.50
N ALA A 365 -16.88 0.95 17.49
CA ALA A 365 -16.50 -0.28 18.18
C ALA A 365 -17.68 -0.99 18.86
N GLU A 366 -18.68 -0.22 19.33
CA GLU A 366 -19.90 -0.74 19.93
C GLU A 366 -20.75 -1.53 18.93
N GLU A 367 -20.91 -1.00 17.71
CA GLU A 367 -21.65 -1.65 16.65
C GLU A 367 -20.91 -2.90 16.15
N LEU A 368 -19.58 -2.78 15.96
CA LEU A 368 -18.73 -3.90 15.61
C LEU A 368 -18.76 -4.98 16.69
N GLY A 369 -18.69 -4.60 17.98
CA GLY A 369 -18.76 -5.50 19.11
C GLY A 369 -20.09 -6.28 19.16
N ALA A 370 -21.21 -5.60 18.93
CA ALA A 370 -22.52 -6.24 18.83
C ALA A 370 -22.59 -7.23 17.64
N TYR A 371 -21.96 -6.92 16.52
CA TYR A 371 -21.84 -7.85 15.40
C TYR A 371 -21.00 -9.09 15.75
N LEU A 372 -19.85 -8.89 16.41
CA LEU A 372 -18.91 -9.96 16.79
C LEU A 372 -19.49 -10.95 17.82
N GLN A 373 -20.42 -10.52 18.68
CA GLN A 373 -21.10 -11.41 19.62
C GLN A 373 -21.83 -12.59 18.95
N ARG A 374 -22.21 -12.45 17.67
CA ARG A 374 -22.88 -13.52 16.89
C ARG A 374 -22.02 -14.78 16.73
N PHE A 375 -20.70 -14.66 16.87
CA PHE A 375 -19.77 -15.79 16.73
C PHE A 375 -19.60 -16.59 18.05
N GLY A 376 -20.26 -16.19 19.14
CA GLY A 376 -20.27 -16.92 20.41
C GLY A 376 -18.94 -16.96 21.16
N LYS A 377 -18.02 -16.05 20.84
CA LYS A 377 -16.70 -15.91 21.47
C LYS A 377 -16.64 -14.68 22.37
N PRO A 378 -15.73 -14.61 23.36
CA PRO A 378 -15.55 -13.42 24.18
C PRO A 378 -15.25 -12.18 23.30
N VAL A 379 -15.97 -11.08 23.59
CA VAL A 379 -15.82 -9.80 22.90
C VAL A 379 -15.57 -8.70 23.92
N THR A 380 -14.48 -7.97 23.75
CA THR A 380 -14.18 -6.72 24.48
C THR A 380 -14.39 -5.54 23.52
N VAL A 381 -15.10 -4.51 23.98
CA VAL A 381 -15.25 -3.25 23.23
C VAL A 381 -14.31 -2.21 23.80
N CYS A 382 -13.42 -1.67 22.98
CA CYS A 382 -12.46 -0.65 23.37
C CYS A 382 -12.26 0.31 22.19
N PRO A 383 -12.99 1.47 22.16
CA PRO A 383 -13.01 2.34 21.00
C PRO A 383 -11.65 2.89 20.57
N ASP A 384 -10.79 3.24 21.52
CA ASP A 384 -9.46 3.76 21.22
C ASP A 384 -8.48 2.63 20.81
N PRO A 385 -7.86 2.67 19.60
CA PRO A 385 -7.00 1.61 19.13
C PRO A 385 -5.74 1.37 19.97
N ALA A 386 -5.17 2.41 20.59
CA ALA A 386 -3.98 2.26 21.44
C ALA A 386 -4.36 1.59 22.77
N GLN A 387 -5.49 1.98 23.38
CA GLN A 387 -6.02 1.33 24.57
C GLN A 387 -6.47 -0.11 24.28
N ALA A 388 -7.02 -0.38 23.09
CA ALA A 388 -7.36 -1.72 22.65
C ALA A 388 -6.12 -2.63 22.55
N ALA A 389 -5.01 -2.10 22.04
CA ALA A 389 -3.73 -2.81 22.01
C ALA A 389 -3.19 -3.07 23.44
N ALA A 390 -3.25 -2.07 24.33
CA ALA A 390 -2.87 -2.22 25.75
C ALA A 390 -3.71 -3.29 26.45
N SER A 391 -5.03 -3.25 26.24
CA SER A 391 -5.98 -4.24 26.79
C SER A 391 -5.70 -5.64 26.27
N ALA A 392 -5.39 -5.77 24.97
CA ALA A 392 -5.01 -7.06 24.37
C ALA A 392 -3.75 -7.64 25.01
N LEU A 393 -2.71 -6.80 25.20
CA LEU A 393 -1.46 -7.20 25.84
C LEU A 393 -1.67 -7.63 27.29
N ALA A 394 -2.50 -6.91 28.06
CA ALA A 394 -2.78 -7.21 29.46
C ALA A 394 -3.55 -8.52 29.65
N GLN A 395 -4.29 -8.98 28.64
CA GLN A 395 -5.10 -10.21 28.68
C GLN A 395 -4.37 -11.42 28.10
N ALA A 396 -3.31 -11.21 27.34
CA ALA A 396 -2.60 -12.26 26.63
C ALA A 396 -1.57 -12.96 27.52
N GLY A 397 -1.51 -14.29 27.45
CA GLY A 397 -0.38 -15.06 27.97
C GLY A 397 0.83 -14.95 27.06
N GLU A 398 2.00 -15.35 27.57
CA GLU A 398 3.28 -15.21 26.87
C GLU A 398 3.29 -15.89 25.49
N ASP A 399 2.58 -17.01 25.36
CA ASP A 399 2.47 -17.81 24.11
C ASP A 399 1.32 -17.39 23.20
N ASP A 400 0.44 -16.50 23.65
CA ASP A 400 -0.73 -16.06 22.88
C ASP A 400 -0.33 -15.15 21.71
N VAL A 401 -1.24 -15.04 20.75
CA VAL A 401 -1.09 -14.18 19.57
C VAL A 401 -2.20 -13.13 19.58
N ILE A 402 -1.81 -11.89 19.43
CA ILE A 402 -2.72 -10.78 19.14
C ILE A 402 -2.53 -10.43 17.66
N CYS A 403 -3.62 -10.48 16.89
CA CYS A 403 -3.61 -10.04 15.49
C CYS A 403 -4.52 -8.84 15.32
N ALA A 404 -3.94 -7.68 15.06
CA ALA A 404 -4.69 -6.46 14.78
C ALA A 404 -4.89 -6.34 13.26
N VAL A 405 -6.17 -6.20 12.82
CA VAL A 405 -6.55 -6.25 11.40
C VAL A 405 -7.81 -5.44 11.10
N GLY A 406 -8.01 -5.07 9.84
CA GLY A 406 -9.25 -4.51 9.31
C GLY A 406 -9.14 -3.05 8.84
N SER A 407 -8.10 -2.30 9.24
CA SER A 407 -7.92 -0.92 8.77
C SER A 407 -6.49 -0.41 8.93
N LEU A 408 -5.96 0.25 7.90
CA LEU A 408 -4.71 1.00 7.98
C LEU A 408 -4.80 2.19 8.97
N TYR A 409 -5.99 2.81 9.08
CA TYR A 409 -6.22 3.93 10.01
C TYR A 409 -6.17 3.52 11.50
N MET A 410 -6.42 2.26 11.79
CA MET A 410 -6.21 1.69 13.12
C MET A 410 -4.75 1.25 13.31
N ALA A 411 -4.19 0.64 12.29
CA ALA A 411 -2.85 0.06 12.34
C ALA A 411 -1.77 1.09 12.70
N GLY A 412 -1.85 2.32 12.18
CA GLY A 412 -0.90 3.39 12.50
C GLY A 412 -0.91 3.76 13.99
N ALA A 413 -2.09 3.91 14.60
CA ALA A 413 -2.21 4.23 16.02
C ALA A 413 -1.63 3.13 16.92
N ILE A 414 -1.95 1.86 16.62
CA ILE A 414 -1.43 0.70 17.34
C ILE A 414 0.09 0.61 17.22
N ARG A 415 0.62 0.79 16.01
CA ARG A 415 2.05 0.71 15.77
C ARG A 415 2.82 1.81 16.51
N THR A 416 2.30 3.02 16.50
CA THR A 416 2.86 4.15 17.26
C THR A 416 2.87 3.87 18.76
N TYR A 417 1.77 3.31 19.31
CA TYR A 417 1.70 2.92 20.72
C TYR A 417 2.75 1.88 21.09
N LEU A 418 2.84 0.78 20.34
CA LEU A 418 3.76 -0.32 20.63
C LEU A 418 5.25 0.08 20.52
N ARG A 419 5.58 0.99 19.60
CA ARG A 419 6.94 1.51 19.48
C ARG A 419 7.34 2.35 20.69
N ARG A 420 6.45 3.22 21.18
CA ARG A 420 6.71 4.01 22.40
C ARG A 420 6.91 3.12 23.62
N GLU A 421 6.04 2.10 23.80
CA GLU A 421 6.24 1.12 24.88
C GLU A 421 7.58 0.41 24.79
N HIS A 422 8.03 0.06 23.59
CA HIS A 422 9.31 -0.59 23.38
C HIS A 422 10.48 0.34 23.74
N ASP A 423 10.44 1.59 23.33
CA ASP A 423 11.48 2.60 23.59
C ASP A 423 11.58 2.92 25.10
N GLU A 424 10.44 3.06 25.78
CA GLU A 424 10.36 3.29 27.23
C GLU A 424 10.93 2.09 28.02
N ASN A 425 10.64 0.85 27.62
CA ASN A 425 11.13 -0.36 28.26
C ASN A 425 12.61 -0.67 27.93
N SER A 426 13.15 -0.15 26.84
CA SER A 426 14.55 -0.35 26.42
C SER A 426 15.50 0.74 26.92
N GLY A 427 14.97 1.82 27.50
CA GLY A 427 15.72 2.95 28.06
C GLY A 427 16.13 2.77 29.54
N HIS A 428 15.94 1.58 30.10
CA HIS A 428 16.40 1.13 31.42
C HIS A 428 17.45 -0.01 31.28
#